data_118926772abb425e57ec9a88eccae724
#
_entry.id   118926772abb425e57ec9a88eccae724
#
_cell.length_a   1.000
_cell.length_b   1.000
_cell.length_c   1.000
_cell.angle_alpha   90.00
_cell.angle_beta   90.00
_cell.angle_gamma   90.00
#
_symmetry.space_group_name_H-M   'P 1'
#
loop_
_entity.id
_entity.type
_entity.pdbx_description
1 polymer ?
#
loop_
_entity_poly.entity_id
_entity_poly.type
_entity_poly.pdbx_seq_one_letter_code
_entity_poly.pdbx_strand_id
1 'polypeptide(L)'
;MLLSPHEQERLLIHVAAQVALARQARGLRLNYPEAVAILTSWVFEAARDGRTVVDLMEAGRHVLTRADVMEGVPEMVDEVQVEATFPDGTKLVTLHQPIS
;
A
#
# COMPACT_ATOMS: atom_id res chain seq x y z
N MET A 1 16.68 1.23 21.39
CA MET A 1 15.28 0.88 21.12
C MET A 1 15.22 -0.48 20.42
N LEU A 2 14.37 -1.36 20.91
CA LEU A 2 14.18 -2.67 20.29
C LEU A 2 12.85 -2.66 19.54
N LEU A 3 12.91 -3.00 18.27
CA LEU A 3 11.72 -3.14 17.43
C LEU A 3 11.23 -4.59 17.48
N SER A 4 9.92 -4.78 17.61
CA SER A 4 9.31 -6.10 17.48
C SER A 4 9.44 -6.59 16.02
N PRO A 5 9.33 -7.92 15.77
CA PRO A 5 9.32 -8.42 14.39
C PRO A 5 8.25 -7.77 13.53
N HIS A 6 7.10 -7.47 14.10
CA HIS A 6 6.00 -6.82 13.41
C HIS A 6 6.34 -5.37 13.02
N GLU A 7 6.99 -4.63 13.90
CA GLU A 7 7.46 -3.27 13.61
C GLU A 7 8.57 -3.28 12.56
N GLN A 8 9.48 -4.25 12.62
CA GLN A 8 10.52 -4.42 11.61
C GLN A 8 9.93 -4.68 10.23
N GLU A 9 8.92 -5.54 10.14
CA GLU A 9 8.25 -5.83 8.87
C GLU A 9 7.60 -4.59 8.28
N ARG A 10 6.90 -3.81 9.10
CA ARG A 10 6.28 -2.54 8.65
C ARG A 10 7.33 -1.55 8.17
N LEU A 11 8.46 -1.47 8.85
CA LEU A 11 9.55 -0.59 8.44
C LEU A 11 10.14 -1.02 7.10
N LEU A 12 10.31 -2.33 6.87
CA LEU A 12 10.80 -2.86 5.60
C LEU A 12 9.82 -2.56 4.47
N ILE A 13 8.53 -2.67 4.71
CA ILE A 13 7.50 -2.31 3.73
C ILE A 13 7.59 -0.82 3.40
N HIS A 14 7.79 0.03 4.40
CA HIS A 14 7.95 1.47 4.19
C HIS A 14 9.17 1.75 3.31
N VAL A 15 10.30 1.11 3.57
CA VAL A 15 11.52 1.26 2.76
C VAL A 15 11.27 0.79 1.33
N ALA A 16 10.62 -0.36 1.16
CA ALA A 16 10.27 -0.88 -0.17
C ALA A 16 9.37 0.11 -0.93
N ALA A 17 8.40 0.72 -0.25
CA ALA A 17 7.54 1.73 -0.85
C ALA A 17 8.32 2.98 -1.25
N GLN A 18 9.28 3.43 -0.44
CA GLN A 18 10.12 4.58 -0.77
C GLN A 18 10.98 4.31 -2.01
N VAL A 19 11.53 3.11 -2.12
CA VAL A 19 12.28 2.70 -3.32
C VAL A 19 11.36 2.73 -4.55
N ALA A 20 10.15 2.18 -4.43
CA ALA A 20 9.18 2.15 -5.52
C ALA A 20 8.76 3.57 -5.94
N LEU A 21 8.48 4.44 -4.99
CA LEU A 21 8.11 5.84 -5.27
C LEU A 21 9.24 6.60 -5.97
N ALA A 22 10.50 6.35 -5.58
CA ALA A 22 11.65 6.96 -6.24
C ALA A 22 11.75 6.51 -7.71
N ARG A 23 11.46 5.23 -7.98
CA ARG A 23 11.43 4.70 -9.35
C ARG A 23 10.30 5.32 -10.16
N GLN A 24 9.11 5.42 -9.59
CA GLN A 24 7.97 6.09 -10.22
C GLN A 24 8.29 7.54 -10.56
N ALA A 25 8.96 8.26 -9.65
CA ALA A 25 9.35 9.65 -9.87
C ALA A 25 10.32 9.82 -11.05
N ARG A 26 11.07 8.77 -11.39
CA ARG A 26 11.96 8.77 -12.57
C ARG A 26 11.24 8.35 -13.85
N GLY A 27 9.93 8.15 -13.79
CA GLY A 27 9.13 7.77 -14.95
C GLY A 27 9.08 6.27 -15.24
N LEU A 28 9.56 5.44 -14.31
CA LEU A 28 9.48 3.98 -14.47
C LEU A 28 8.08 3.49 -14.11
N ARG A 29 7.58 2.53 -14.88
CA ARG A 29 6.36 1.82 -14.52
C ARG A 29 6.67 0.79 -13.45
N LEU A 30 5.78 0.68 -12.48
CA LEU A 30 5.98 -0.16 -11.31
C LEU A 30 5.70 -1.63 -11.63
N ASN A 31 6.52 -2.52 -11.07
CA ASN A 31 6.25 -3.95 -11.12
C ASN A 31 5.29 -4.36 -9.99
N TYR A 32 4.93 -5.64 -9.94
CA TYR A 32 3.98 -6.16 -8.94
C TYR A 32 4.41 -5.87 -7.49
N PRO A 33 5.62 -6.27 -7.03
CA PRO A 33 6.01 -6.00 -5.64
C PRO A 33 6.12 -4.51 -5.32
N GLU A 34 6.52 -3.69 -6.26
CA GLU A 34 6.57 -2.23 -6.07
C GLU A 34 5.17 -1.65 -5.87
N ALA A 35 4.22 -2.07 -6.68
CA ALA A 35 2.82 -1.62 -6.56
C ALA A 35 2.22 -2.05 -5.21
N VAL A 36 2.43 -3.30 -4.80
CA VAL A 36 1.92 -3.80 -3.52
C VAL A 36 2.54 -3.06 -2.34
N ALA A 37 3.85 -2.77 -2.41
CA ALA A 37 4.53 -2.02 -1.34
C ALA A 37 3.95 -0.61 -1.18
N ILE A 38 3.70 0.09 -2.28
CA ILE A 38 3.11 1.43 -2.24
C ILE A 38 1.71 1.39 -1.63
N LEU A 39 0.87 0.47 -2.08
CA LEU A 39 -0.50 0.34 -1.58
C LEU A 39 -0.51 0.00 -0.09
N THR A 40 0.34 -0.92 0.34
CA THR A 40 0.42 -1.35 1.74
C THR A 40 0.88 -0.20 2.63
N SER A 41 1.93 0.50 2.25
CA SER A 41 2.44 1.65 3.00
C SER A 41 1.40 2.77 3.06
N TRP A 42 0.69 3.01 1.96
CA TRP A 42 -0.37 4.00 1.93
C TRP A 42 -1.47 3.67 2.96
N VAL A 43 -1.85 2.40 3.08
CA VAL A 43 -2.86 1.98 4.08
C VAL A 43 -2.36 2.26 5.49
N PHE A 44 -1.10 1.93 5.81
CA PHE A 44 -0.53 2.20 7.12
C PHE A 44 -0.61 3.69 7.47
N GLU A 45 -0.23 4.56 6.55
CA GLU A 45 -0.19 6.00 6.79
C GLU A 45 -1.59 6.60 6.86
N ALA A 46 -2.51 6.18 6.01
CA ALA A 46 -3.89 6.65 6.05
C ALA A 46 -4.60 6.23 7.34
N ALA A 47 -4.32 5.03 7.84
CA ALA A 47 -4.84 4.56 9.13
C ALA A 47 -4.29 5.43 10.28
N ARG A 48 -2.99 5.76 10.22
CA ARG A 48 -2.35 6.63 11.22
C ARG A 48 -2.92 8.04 11.20
N ASP A 49 -3.33 8.52 10.02
CA ASP A 49 -3.97 9.82 9.86
C ASP A 49 -5.37 9.88 10.48
N GLY A 50 -5.92 8.75 10.88
CA GLY A 50 -7.23 8.68 11.54
C GLY A 50 -8.40 8.47 10.58
N ARG A 51 -8.13 8.11 9.32
CA ARG A 51 -9.19 7.79 8.35
C ARG A 51 -9.83 6.44 8.71
N THR A 52 -11.05 6.23 8.25
CA THR A 52 -11.80 5.01 8.55
C THR A 52 -11.47 3.89 7.56
N VAL A 53 -11.79 2.64 7.93
CA VAL A 53 -11.62 1.49 7.02
C VAL A 53 -12.40 1.72 5.72
N VAL A 54 -13.63 2.23 5.82
CA VAL A 54 -14.46 2.50 4.64
C VAL A 54 -13.80 3.53 3.73
N ASP A 55 -13.24 4.60 4.29
CA ASP A 55 -12.50 5.60 3.52
C ASP A 55 -11.32 4.97 2.78
N LEU A 56 -10.56 4.11 3.48
CA LEU A 56 -9.38 3.49 2.89
C LEU A 56 -9.75 2.54 1.75
N MET A 57 -10.84 1.80 1.89
CA MET A 57 -11.30 0.88 0.85
C MET A 57 -11.68 1.63 -0.42
N GLU A 58 -12.27 2.80 -0.30
CA GLU A 58 -12.61 3.63 -1.45
C GLU A 58 -11.39 4.37 -2.01
N ALA A 59 -10.68 5.10 -1.16
CA ALA A 59 -9.52 5.91 -1.59
C ALA A 59 -8.36 5.06 -2.09
N GLY A 60 -8.21 3.84 -1.57
CA GLY A 60 -7.16 2.91 -1.99
C GLY A 60 -7.25 2.49 -3.45
N ARG A 61 -8.42 2.67 -4.08
CA ARG A 61 -8.61 2.38 -5.50
C ARG A 61 -8.13 3.50 -6.42
N HIS A 62 -7.65 4.60 -5.84
CA HIS A 62 -7.21 5.79 -6.57
C HIS A 62 -5.74 6.13 -6.31
N VAL A 63 -5.02 5.29 -5.58
CA VAL A 63 -3.59 5.50 -5.28
C VAL A 63 -2.73 5.26 -6.51
N LEU A 64 -3.00 4.18 -7.23
CA LEU A 64 -2.29 3.82 -8.45
C LEU A 64 -3.29 3.62 -9.61
N THR A 65 -2.89 4.06 -10.79
CA THR A 65 -3.65 3.83 -12.02
C THR A 65 -2.95 2.79 -12.89
N ARG A 66 -3.65 2.29 -13.91
CA ARG A 66 -3.04 1.37 -14.88
C ARG A 66 -1.81 1.96 -15.57
N ALA A 67 -1.78 3.27 -15.75
CA ALA A 67 -0.65 3.95 -16.38
C ALA A 67 0.61 3.96 -15.49
N ASP A 68 0.45 3.79 -14.18
CA ASP A 68 1.55 3.82 -13.22
C ASP A 68 2.31 2.50 -13.15
N VAL A 69 1.74 1.42 -13.68
CA VAL A 69 2.26 0.06 -13.51
C VAL A 69 2.55 -0.61 -14.84
N MET A 70 3.37 -1.66 -14.80
CA MET A 70 3.65 -2.48 -15.98
C MET A 70 2.40 -3.21 -16.45
N GLU A 71 2.36 -3.57 -17.73
CA GLU A 71 1.27 -4.35 -18.29
C GLU A 71 1.10 -5.66 -17.53
N GLY A 72 -0.13 -6.03 -17.24
CA GLY A 72 -0.47 -7.25 -16.51
C GLY A 72 -0.49 -7.08 -14.98
N VAL A 73 0.14 -6.05 -14.43
CA VAL A 73 0.16 -5.84 -12.97
C VAL A 73 -1.25 -5.59 -12.41
N PRO A 74 -2.13 -4.78 -13.04
CA PRO A 74 -3.47 -4.59 -12.50
C PRO A 74 -4.24 -5.90 -12.30
N GLU A 75 -4.09 -6.84 -13.21
CA GLU A 75 -4.77 -8.14 -13.15
C GLU A 75 -4.14 -9.06 -12.12
N MET A 76 -2.86 -8.88 -11.81
CA MET A 76 -2.15 -9.64 -10.77
C MET A 76 -2.52 -9.18 -9.36
N VAL A 77 -2.91 -7.91 -9.19
CA VAL A 77 -3.28 -7.35 -7.90
C VAL A 77 -4.79 -7.39 -7.77
N ASP A 78 -5.32 -8.58 -7.49
CA ASP A 78 -6.76 -8.78 -7.31
C ASP A 78 -7.23 -8.13 -6.01
N GLU A 79 -6.51 -8.37 -4.93
CA GLU A 79 -6.75 -7.68 -3.66
C GLU A 79 -5.47 -7.55 -2.86
N VAL A 80 -5.45 -6.55 -1.99
CA VAL A 80 -4.39 -6.34 -1.02
C VAL A 80 -5.02 -6.29 0.36
N GLN A 81 -4.58 -7.18 1.24
CA GLN A 81 -5.05 -7.23 2.62
C GLN A 81 -3.96 -6.69 3.53
N VAL A 82 -4.29 -5.72 4.34
CA VAL A 82 -3.34 -5.04 5.23
C VAL A 82 -3.94 -4.96 6.62
N GLU A 83 -3.19 -5.49 7.60
CA GLU A 83 -3.51 -5.26 9.01
C GLU A 83 -2.87 -3.94 9.43
N ALA A 84 -3.68 -2.95 9.76
CA ALA A 84 -3.20 -1.62 10.09
C ALA A 84 -3.76 -1.16 11.44
N THR A 85 -3.03 -0.26 12.09
CA THR A 85 -3.41 0.27 13.40
C THR A 85 -4.10 1.62 13.22
N PHE A 86 -5.38 1.65 13.56
CA PHE A 86 -6.23 2.83 13.57
C PHE A 86 -6.25 3.43 14.97
N PRO A 87 -6.75 4.67 15.15
CA PRO A 87 -6.85 5.26 16.49
C PRO A 87 -7.63 4.42 17.49
N ASP A 88 -8.59 3.62 17.02
CA ASP A 88 -9.44 2.77 17.85
C ASP A 88 -9.05 1.28 17.82
N GLY A 89 -7.89 0.95 17.29
CA GLY A 89 -7.36 -0.41 17.33
C GLY A 89 -6.88 -0.95 15.98
N THR A 90 -6.39 -2.17 16.02
CA THR A 90 -5.89 -2.86 14.82
C THR A 90 -7.04 -3.48 14.06
N LYS A 91 -7.07 -3.26 12.74
CA LYS A 91 -8.13 -3.73 11.85
C LYS A 91 -7.53 -4.23 10.54
N LEU A 92 -8.22 -5.18 9.91
CA LEU A 92 -7.87 -5.65 8.57
C LEU A 92 -8.54 -4.77 7.52
N VAL A 93 -7.76 -4.25 6.60
CA VAL A 93 -8.24 -3.48 5.45
C VAL A 93 -8.02 -4.33 4.20
N THR A 94 -9.07 -4.52 3.41
CA THR A 94 -8.95 -5.20 2.12
C THR A 94 -9.22 -4.20 1.01
N LEU A 95 -8.23 -4.00 0.14
CA LEU A 95 -8.38 -3.22 -1.08
C LEU A 95 -8.72 -4.17 -2.21
N HIS A 96 -9.92 -4.05 -2.77
CA HIS A 96 -10.39 -4.90 -3.87
C HIS A 96 -10.07 -4.26 -5.20
N GLN A 97 -9.37 -5.00 -6.09
CA GLN A 97 -9.00 -4.54 -7.43
C GLN A 97 -8.52 -3.09 -7.40
N PRO A 98 -7.45 -2.81 -6.62
CA PRO A 98 -7.06 -1.43 -6.33
C PRO A 98 -6.47 -0.69 -7.52
N ILE A 99 -6.08 -1.39 -8.60
CA ILE A 99 -5.52 -0.78 -9.79
C ILE A 99 -6.44 -1.06 -10.96
N SER A 100 -7.17 -0.05 -11.38
CA SER A 100 -8.15 -0.19 -12.46
C SER A 100 -7.97 0.82 -13.57
#